data_3194f7f740c1d80acb7f25baca531455
#
_entry.id   3194f7f740c1d80acb7f25baca531455
#
_cell.length_a   1.000
_cell.length_b   1.000
_cell.length_c   1.000
_cell.angle_alpha   90.00
_cell.angle_beta   90.00
_cell.angle_gamma   90.00
#
_symmetry.space_group_name_H-M   'P 1'
#
loop_
_entity.id
_entity.type
_entity.pdbx_description
1 polymer ?
#
loop_
_entity_poly.entity_id
_entity_poly.type
_entity_poly.pdbx_seq_one_letter_code
_entity_poly.pdbx_strand_id
1 'polypeptide(L)'
;MKTLKIAMLALAFSGAAFAAPAPDARVYHREQQVSLPGSGDSWGFVALDPTRPYLFLARRENGLSVFDVEQQRLLKTIDGSAGANGVVFVPTLNRVFVLNTDGSLGVVELSTLKLLKRIPVAQSNLNSAVYEPRTGQVIIVSGRRADRSTLFVFDPKQERISAAHELDVKKIDPLLVKGDGSFFLPMRDEGKVARFSASTFEVLDTWQFEGCTRPSALAQDAERGRLFIACRGEKPQLVVADLQSGALKARLPITRDVNALAYDADNRQLLIPSGVDANLSIVQQLDADHYQAQASVSTLPMAYNMAFDPLSKKLYLPAMDFTQPAPSKAQPKPDPLFHANTFSVTTLVP
;
A
#
# COMPACT_ATOMS: atom_id res chain seq x y z
N MET A 1 -44.43 -10.84 -71.00
CA MET A 1 -44.52 -10.44 -69.57
C MET A 1 -43.17 -10.69 -68.93
N LYS A 2 -42.37 -9.66 -68.69
CA LYS A 2 -41.05 -9.76 -68.07
C LYS A 2 -41.18 -9.27 -66.61
N THR A 3 -41.00 -10.16 -65.65
CA THR A 3 -41.03 -9.88 -64.22
C THR A 3 -39.72 -9.30 -63.78
N LEU A 4 -39.74 -8.05 -63.26
CA LEU A 4 -38.61 -7.31 -62.73
C LEU A 4 -38.45 -7.73 -61.27
N LYS A 5 -37.27 -8.32 -60.89
CA LYS A 5 -36.91 -8.62 -59.52
C LYS A 5 -36.18 -7.42 -58.94
N ILE A 6 -36.74 -6.75 -57.95
CA ILE A 6 -36.11 -5.69 -57.18
C ILE A 6 -35.34 -6.38 -56.04
N ALA A 7 -34.00 -6.17 -56.05
CA ALA A 7 -33.14 -6.59 -54.93
C ALA A 7 -33.05 -5.45 -53.93
N MET A 8 -33.55 -5.67 -52.69
CA MET A 8 -33.34 -4.77 -51.55
C MET A 8 -31.92 -4.96 -51.00
N LEU A 9 -31.12 -3.94 -51.08
CA LEU A 9 -29.81 -3.86 -50.47
C LEU A 9 -29.97 -3.36 -49.02
N ALA A 10 -29.77 -4.20 -48.02
CA ALA A 10 -29.78 -3.84 -46.60
C ALA A 10 -28.41 -3.21 -46.27
N LEU A 11 -28.36 -1.90 -46.01
CA LEU A 11 -27.21 -1.23 -45.41
C LEU A 11 -27.17 -1.56 -43.92
N ALA A 12 -26.18 -2.33 -43.50
CA ALA A 12 -25.85 -2.51 -42.11
C ALA A 12 -25.05 -1.29 -41.63
N PHE A 13 -25.66 -0.43 -40.81
CA PHE A 13 -24.94 0.60 -40.07
C PHE A 13 -24.19 -0.06 -38.92
N SER A 14 -22.89 -0.23 -39.06
CA SER A 14 -21.99 -0.53 -37.92
C SER A 14 -21.82 0.76 -37.11
N GLY A 15 -22.56 0.88 -36.02
CA GLY A 15 -22.37 1.94 -35.03
C GLY A 15 -20.99 1.76 -34.39
N ALA A 16 -20.03 2.61 -34.72
CA ALA A 16 -18.80 2.75 -33.96
C ALA A 16 -19.19 3.32 -32.59
N ALA A 17 -19.06 2.51 -31.53
CA ALA A 17 -19.16 3.00 -30.17
C ALA A 17 -17.95 3.92 -29.94
N PHE A 18 -18.17 5.22 -29.91
CA PHE A 18 -17.18 6.17 -29.44
C PHE A 18 -16.97 5.92 -27.95
N ALA A 19 -15.81 5.37 -27.57
CA ALA A 19 -15.37 5.35 -26.20
C ALA A 19 -15.32 6.80 -25.70
N ALA A 20 -15.93 7.08 -24.56
CA ALA A 20 -15.81 8.39 -23.93
C ALA A 20 -14.30 8.70 -23.74
N PRO A 21 -13.85 9.94 -24.02
CA PRO A 21 -12.45 10.29 -23.81
C PRO A 21 -12.06 10.00 -22.36
N ALA A 22 -10.88 9.42 -22.19
CA ALA A 22 -10.31 9.23 -20.86
C ALA A 22 -10.21 10.62 -20.19
N PRO A 23 -10.50 10.75 -18.88
CA PRO A 23 -10.31 12.00 -18.19
C PRO A 23 -8.86 12.46 -18.37
N ASP A 24 -8.65 13.76 -18.54
CA ASP A 24 -7.31 14.34 -18.68
C ASP A 24 -6.42 13.85 -17.53
N ALA A 25 -5.32 13.21 -17.88
CA ALA A 25 -4.41 12.67 -16.89
C ALA A 25 -3.83 13.81 -16.05
N ARG A 26 -4.14 13.85 -14.77
CA ARG A 26 -3.57 14.84 -13.86
C ARG A 26 -2.08 14.60 -13.72
N VAL A 27 -1.30 15.64 -13.94
CA VAL A 27 0.15 15.62 -13.82
C VAL A 27 0.52 16.04 -12.40
N TYR A 28 0.92 15.09 -11.58
CA TYR A 28 1.40 15.38 -10.23
C TYR A 28 2.66 16.24 -10.25
N HIS A 29 2.77 17.16 -9.31
CA HIS A 29 4.00 17.94 -9.06
C HIS A 29 4.22 18.12 -7.56
N ARG A 30 5.47 18.45 -7.19
CA ARG A 30 5.82 18.69 -5.80
C ARG A 30 5.31 20.07 -5.36
N GLU A 31 4.40 20.06 -4.39
CA GLU A 31 3.90 21.27 -3.74
C GLU A 31 4.87 21.72 -2.64
N GLN A 32 5.30 20.78 -1.78
CA GLN A 32 6.11 21.08 -0.61
C GLN A 32 6.94 19.89 -0.17
N GLN A 33 8.01 20.17 0.57
CA GLN A 33 8.81 19.20 1.30
C GLN A 33 9.16 19.78 2.68
N VAL A 34 8.83 19.03 3.74
CA VAL A 34 9.06 19.43 5.12
C VAL A 34 9.97 18.43 5.80
N SER A 35 11.14 18.90 6.28
CA SER A 35 12.06 18.07 7.06
C SER A 35 11.64 18.03 8.53
N LEU A 36 11.80 16.85 9.14
CA LEU A 36 11.47 16.61 10.55
C LEU A 36 12.74 16.24 11.33
N PRO A 37 12.89 16.74 12.56
CA PRO A 37 14.03 16.37 13.40
C PRO A 37 14.01 14.89 13.77
N GLY A 38 15.16 14.32 14.06
CA GLY A 38 15.31 12.95 14.53
C GLY A 38 16.66 12.33 14.26
N SER A 39 16.88 11.12 14.77
CA SER A 39 18.09 10.32 14.49
C SER A 39 18.10 9.81 13.05
N GLY A 40 19.26 9.39 12.58
CA GLY A 40 19.45 8.74 11.28
C GLY A 40 18.99 7.28 11.31
N ASP A 41 17.75 7.02 11.68
CA ASP A 41 17.18 5.67 11.71
C ASP A 41 16.14 5.50 10.60
N SER A 42 15.94 4.28 10.18
CA SER A 42 14.96 3.95 9.15
C SER A 42 13.52 4.14 9.66
N TRP A 43 12.57 4.08 8.74
CA TRP A 43 11.14 4.22 9.07
C TRP A 43 10.33 3.02 8.57
N GLY A 44 9.09 2.93 9.04
CA GLY A 44 8.08 1.97 8.63
C GLY A 44 7.05 2.57 7.69
N PHE A 45 5.77 2.23 7.91
CA PHE A 45 4.67 2.71 7.08
C PHE A 45 4.15 4.08 7.53
N VAL A 46 3.45 4.73 6.61
CA VAL A 46 2.75 5.99 6.87
C VAL A 46 1.28 5.81 6.54
N ALA A 47 0.40 6.49 7.28
CA ALA A 47 -1.03 6.39 7.06
C ALA A 47 -1.75 7.69 7.43
N LEU A 48 -2.73 8.07 6.62
CA LEU A 48 -3.61 9.20 6.93
C LEU A 48 -4.68 8.77 7.93
N ASP A 49 -4.97 9.64 8.88
CA ASP A 49 -6.13 9.53 9.75
C ASP A 49 -7.39 9.70 8.90
N PRO A 50 -8.33 8.73 8.91
CA PRO A 50 -9.52 8.80 8.08
C PRO A 50 -10.54 9.87 8.52
N THR A 51 -10.29 10.56 9.65
CA THR A 51 -11.23 11.52 10.24
C THR A 51 -10.66 12.93 10.46
N ARG A 52 -9.34 13.09 10.35
CA ARG A 52 -8.65 14.36 10.63
C ARG A 52 -7.50 14.57 9.64
N PRO A 53 -7.05 15.79 9.41
CA PRO A 53 -5.97 16.09 8.47
C PRO A 53 -4.58 15.74 9.04
N TYR A 54 -4.43 14.53 9.56
CA TYR A 54 -3.19 14.07 10.18
C TYR A 54 -2.59 12.87 9.46
N LEU A 55 -1.30 12.97 9.17
CA LEU A 55 -0.49 11.87 8.68
C LEU A 55 0.32 11.29 9.83
N PHE A 56 0.14 10.00 10.09
CA PHE A 56 0.90 9.25 11.07
C PHE A 56 2.13 8.63 10.39
N LEU A 57 3.30 8.95 10.92
CA LEU A 57 4.61 8.56 10.40
C LEU A 57 5.27 7.62 11.41
N ALA A 58 5.34 6.34 11.09
CA ALA A 58 6.02 5.35 11.92
C ALA A 58 7.54 5.45 11.70
N ARG A 59 8.25 6.10 12.60
CA ARG A 59 9.66 6.44 12.45
C ARG A 59 10.58 5.61 13.34
N ARG A 60 10.18 4.39 13.63
CA ARG A 60 10.90 3.40 14.45
C ARG A 60 11.44 4.01 15.76
N GLU A 61 12.77 4.11 15.94
CA GLU A 61 13.37 4.66 17.16
C GLU A 61 12.95 6.11 17.45
N ASN A 62 12.63 6.87 16.39
CA ASN A 62 12.08 8.22 16.54
C ASN A 62 10.57 8.22 16.91
N GLY A 63 9.96 7.06 17.10
CA GLY A 63 8.57 6.90 17.52
C GLY A 63 7.54 7.17 16.43
N LEU A 64 6.29 7.36 16.86
CA LEU A 64 5.16 7.69 16.00
C LEU A 64 4.98 9.20 15.96
N SER A 65 5.31 9.82 14.85
CA SER A 65 5.12 11.25 14.62
C SER A 65 3.77 11.50 13.95
N VAL A 66 3.10 12.56 14.38
CA VAL A 66 1.83 13.05 13.82
C VAL A 66 2.11 14.36 13.10
N PHE A 67 1.88 14.38 11.80
CA PHE A 67 2.10 15.51 10.91
C PHE A 67 0.75 16.08 10.47
N ASP A 68 0.56 17.37 10.63
CA ASP A 68 -0.60 18.10 10.18
C ASP A 68 -0.43 18.40 8.68
N VAL A 69 -1.28 17.80 7.85
CA VAL A 69 -1.16 17.94 6.39
C VAL A 69 -1.75 19.24 5.83
N GLU A 70 -2.58 19.94 6.59
CA GLU A 70 -3.09 21.25 6.22
C GLU A 70 -2.08 22.35 6.58
N GLN A 71 -1.52 22.28 7.80
CA GLN A 71 -0.52 23.24 8.28
C GLN A 71 0.90 22.91 7.83
N GLN A 72 1.11 21.75 7.21
CA GLN A 72 2.39 21.27 6.70
C GLN A 72 3.51 21.33 7.77
N ARG A 73 3.22 20.80 8.96
CA ARG A 73 4.16 20.78 10.09
C ARG A 73 4.00 19.56 10.98
N LEU A 74 5.06 19.23 11.68
CA LEU A 74 5.02 18.25 12.77
C LEU A 74 4.11 18.81 13.90
N LEU A 75 3.04 18.08 14.21
CA LEU A 75 2.18 18.41 15.35
C LEU A 75 2.84 17.95 16.66
N LYS A 76 3.22 16.67 16.71
CA LYS A 76 3.96 16.05 17.84
C LYS A 76 4.51 14.69 17.47
N THR A 77 5.44 14.20 18.27
CA THR A 77 5.76 12.76 18.36
C THR A 77 5.11 12.21 19.63
N ILE A 78 4.46 11.05 19.53
CA ILE A 78 3.76 10.44 20.66
C ILE A 78 4.77 9.86 21.64
N ASP A 79 4.72 10.28 22.89
CA ASP A 79 5.63 9.81 23.94
C ASP A 79 5.49 8.30 24.15
N GLY A 80 6.61 7.62 24.35
CA GLY A 80 6.66 6.16 24.58
C GLY A 80 6.38 5.31 23.32
N SER A 81 6.32 5.90 22.13
CA SER A 81 6.03 5.20 20.87
C SER A 81 7.28 4.74 20.10
N ALA A 82 8.48 4.78 20.69
CA ALA A 82 9.68 4.24 20.06
C ALA A 82 9.47 2.78 19.60
N GLY A 83 9.98 2.45 18.43
CA GLY A 83 9.74 1.17 17.77
C GLY A 83 8.57 1.16 16.78
N ALA A 84 7.85 2.29 16.60
CA ALA A 84 6.71 2.37 15.69
C ALA A 84 7.08 1.99 14.26
N ASN A 85 6.38 0.99 13.69
CA ASN A 85 6.62 0.46 12.34
C ASN A 85 5.40 0.61 11.40
N GLY A 86 4.21 0.79 11.93
CA GLY A 86 2.98 1.00 11.19
C GLY A 86 1.82 1.29 12.12
N VAL A 87 0.68 1.65 11.57
CA VAL A 87 -0.53 1.92 12.34
C VAL A 87 -1.77 1.34 11.67
N VAL A 88 -2.80 1.07 12.47
CA VAL A 88 -4.15 0.79 11.99
C VAL A 88 -5.16 1.58 12.81
N PHE A 89 -6.09 2.26 12.12
CA PHE A 89 -7.11 3.07 12.74
C PHE A 89 -8.39 2.29 12.99
N VAL A 90 -9.00 2.51 14.17
CA VAL A 90 -10.36 2.09 14.50
C VAL A 90 -11.09 3.29 15.11
N PRO A 91 -11.51 4.27 14.29
CA PRO A 91 -12.03 5.55 14.75
C PRO A 91 -13.29 5.41 15.62
N THR A 92 -14.12 4.42 15.33
CA THR A 92 -15.35 4.12 16.12
C THR A 92 -15.06 3.78 17.57
N LEU A 93 -13.83 3.37 17.90
CA LEU A 93 -13.36 3.13 19.26
C LEU A 93 -12.48 4.26 19.79
N ASN A 94 -12.29 5.35 19.02
CA ASN A 94 -11.34 6.41 19.34
C ASN A 94 -9.90 5.84 19.53
N ARG A 95 -9.48 4.89 18.66
CA ARG A 95 -8.20 4.20 18.78
C ARG A 95 -7.42 4.20 17.48
N VAL A 96 -6.11 4.33 17.62
CA VAL A 96 -5.12 3.90 16.63
C VAL A 96 -4.18 2.90 17.31
N PHE A 97 -3.96 1.76 16.67
CA PHE A 97 -3.06 0.73 17.15
C PHE A 97 -1.73 0.82 16.40
N VAL A 98 -0.64 0.82 17.15
CA VAL A 98 0.72 1.04 16.66
C VAL A 98 1.46 -0.30 16.64
N LEU A 99 1.83 -0.75 15.46
CA LEU A 99 2.67 -1.94 15.29
C LEU A 99 4.12 -1.59 15.58
N ASN A 100 4.78 -2.36 16.43
CA ASN A 100 6.14 -2.06 16.84
C ASN A 100 7.15 -3.11 16.37
N THR A 101 8.40 -2.68 16.26
CA THR A 101 9.55 -3.52 15.86
C THR A 101 9.88 -4.58 16.89
N ASP A 102 9.54 -4.35 18.18
CA ASP A 102 9.69 -5.33 19.25
C ASP A 102 8.59 -6.40 19.33
N GLY A 103 7.60 -6.32 18.44
CA GLY A 103 6.46 -7.25 18.41
C GLY A 103 5.32 -6.87 19.33
N SER A 104 5.34 -5.71 19.96
CA SER A 104 4.22 -5.19 20.72
C SER A 104 3.25 -4.38 19.87
N LEU A 105 2.01 -4.23 20.33
CA LEU A 105 0.98 -3.36 19.78
C LEU A 105 0.74 -2.20 20.76
N GLY A 106 1.05 -0.98 20.36
CA GLY A 106 0.73 0.22 21.13
C GLY A 106 -0.75 0.58 20.96
N VAL A 107 -1.41 0.94 22.06
CA VAL A 107 -2.79 1.45 22.06
C VAL A 107 -2.74 2.96 22.26
N VAL A 108 -3.11 3.72 21.26
CA VAL A 108 -3.11 5.19 21.30
C VAL A 108 -4.55 5.68 21.23
N GLU A 109 -4.89 6.59 22.12
CA GLU A 109 -6.16 7.31 22.07
C GLU A 109 -6.10 8.37 20.96
N LEU A 110 -7.03 8.24 20.01
CA LEU A 110 -6.97 9.06 18.79
C LEU A 110 -7.22 10.55 19.09
N SER A 111 -8.18 10.87 19.94
CA SER A 111 -8.55 12.27 20.27
C SER A 111 -7.45 13.05 21.01
N THR A 112 -6.68 12.39 21.88
CA THR A 112 -5.65 13.03 22.72
C THR A 112 -4.23 12.78 22.20
N LEU A 113 -4.05 11.84 21.29
CA LEU A 113 -2.74 11.38 20.78
C LEU A 113 -1.82 10.93 21.94
N LYS A 114 -2.38 10.20 22.91
CA LYS A 114 -1.64 9.63 24.05
C LYS A 114 -1.54 8.12 23.91
N LEU A 115 -0.35 7.60 24.11
CA LEU A 115 -0.14 6.14 24.27
C LEU A 115 -0.70 5.72 25.63
N LEU A 116 -1.67 4.82 25.62
CA LEU A 116 -2.33 4.32 26.84
C LEU A 116 -1.61 3.13 27.42
N LYS A 117 -1.19 2.19 26.56
CA LYS A 117 -0.47 0.97 26.94
C LYS A 117 0.18 0.29 25.72
N ARG A 118 1.02 -0.72 26.00
CA ARG A 118 1.53 -1.67 25.01
C ARG A 118 1.04 -3.07 25.34
N ILE A 119 0.68 -3.83 24.32
CA ILE A 119 0.20 -5.22 24.41
C ILE A 119 1.24 -6.10 23.71
N PRO A 120 1.85 -7.08 24.39
CA PRO A 120 2.72 -8.07 23.74
C PRO A 120 1.92 -8.90 22.75
N VAL A 121 2.42 -9.07 21.52
CA VAL A 121 1.78 -9.85 20.44
C VAL A 121 2.73 -10.92 19.93
N ALA A 122 3.96 -10.56 19.64
CA ALA A 122 4.99 -11.45 19.10
C ALA A 122 6.35 -11.15 19.72
N GLN A 123 7.33 -12.02 19.48
CA GLN A 123 8.70 -11.80 19.95
C GLN A 123 9.55 -10.94 19.03
N SER A 124 9.03 -10.54 17.86
CA SER A 124 9.72 -9.69 16.90
C SER A 124 8.72 -8.92 16.04
N ASN A 125 9.20 -8.01 15.23
CA ASN A 125 8.46 -6.96 14.55
C ASN A 125 7.12 -7.39 13.94
N LEU A 126 6.15 -6.50 14.09
CA LEU A 126 4.88 -6.50 13.36
C LEU A 126 5.05 -5.63 12.11
N ASN A 127 4.54 -6.09 10.95
CA ASN A 127 4.77 -5.42 9.67
C ASN A 127 3.66 -4.42 9.33
N SER A 128 2.44 -4.91 9.21
CA SER A 128 1.26 -4.12 8.83
C SER A 128 0.02 -4.67 9.49
N ALA A 129 -1.05 -3.89 9.49
CA ALA A 129 -2.36 -4.34 9.94
C ALA A 129 -3.47 -3.64 9.16
N VAL A 130 -4.62 -4.28 9.09
CA VAL A 130 -5.85 -3.70 8.57
C VAL A 130 -7.00 -3.98 9.51
N TYR A 131 -7.95 -3.06 9.56
CA TYR A 131 -9.25 -3.30 10.18
C TYR A 131 -10.20 -3.92 9.15
N GLU A 132 -10.79 -5.07 9.50
CA GLU A 132 -11.78 -5.76 8.68
C GLU A 132 -13.19 -5.44 9.24
N PRO A 133 -13.99 -4.60 8.54
CA PRO A 133 -15.21 -4.04 9.12
C PRO A 133 -16.35 -5.05 9.32
N ARG A 134 -16.38 -6.15 8.55
CA ARG A 134 -17.44 -7.16 8.67
C ARG A 134 -17.30 -8.03 9.91
N THR A 135 -16.06 -8.35 10.28
CA THR A 135 -15.77 -9.11 11.50
C THR A 135 -15.51 -8.21 12.71
N GLY A 136 -15.20 -6.93 12.47
CA GLY A 136 -14.80 -5.98 13.52
C GLY A 136 -13.42 -6.26 14.11
N GLN A 137 -12.61 -7.08 13.43
CA GLN A 137 -11.28 -7.50 13.88
C GLN A 137 -10.17 -6.69 13.19
N VAL A 138 -9.03 -6.63 13.82
CA VAL A 138 -7.79 -6.17 13.20
C VAL A 138 -6.95 -7.38 12.84
N ILE A 139 -6.57 -7.50 11.58
CA ILE A 139 -5.67 -8.56 11.09
C ILE A 139 -4.26 -7.98 11.03
N ILE A 140 -3.35 -8.53 11.83
CA ILE A 140 -1.96 -8.07 11.95
C ILE A 140 -1.04 -9.04 11.22
N VAL A 141 -0.18 -8.51 10.38
CA VAL A 141 0.82 -9.26 9.62
C VAL A 141 2.15 -9.21 10.34
N SER A 142 2.75 -10.36 10.61
CA SER A 142 4.12 -10.41 11.15
C SER A 142 5.13 -9.86 10.14
N GLY A 143 6.27 -9.37 10.63
CA GLY A 143 7.42 -9.09 9.79
C GLY A 143 8.04 -10.36 9.18
N ARG A 144 9.20 -10.23 8.54
CA ARG A 144 9.95 -11.39 8.03
C ARG A 144 10.31 -12.33 9.18
N ARG A 145 10.18 -13.62 8.93
CA ARG A 145 10.52 -14.70 9.86
C ARG A 145 11.54 -15.65 9.24
N ALA A 146 12.19 -16.45 10.07
CA ALA A 146 13.12 -17.49 9.60
C ALA A 146 12.39 -18.56 8.78
N ASP A 147 11.24 -19.00 9.27
CA ASP A 147 10.49 -20.12 8.70
C ASP A 147 9.05 -19.76 8.34
N ARG A 148 8.25 -19.33 9.30
CA ARG A 148 6.81 -19.10 9.16
C ARG A 148 6.40 -17.69 9.54
N SER A 149 5.59 -17.07 8.71
CA SER A 149 4.89 -15.82 9.02
C SER A 149 3.61 -16.12 9.79
N THR A 150 3.11 -15.13 10.51
CA THR A 150 1.89 -15.27 11.31
C THR A 150 0.92 -14.14 10.99
N LEU A 151 -0.35 -14.47 10.85
CA LEU A 151 -1.47 -13.54 10.92
C LEU A 151 -2.03 -13.59 12.33
N PHE A 152 -1.98 -12.49 13.05
CA PHE A 152 -2.62 -12.35 14.35
C PHE A 152 -3.99 -11.70 14.19
N VAL A 153 -4.99 -12.25 14.85
CA VAL A 153 -6.34 -11.69 14.89
C VAL A 153 -6.50 -10.96 16.21
N PHE A 154 -6.68 -9.67 16.15
CA PHE A 154 -6.80 -8.81 17.33
C PHE A 154 -8.22 -8.27 17.45
N ASP A 155 -8.84 -8.47 18.61
CA ASP A 155 -10.12 -7.86 18.97
C ASP A 155 -9.86 -6.45 19.51
N PRO A 156 -10.19 -5.38 18.74
CA PRO A 156 -9.90 -4.03 19.17
C PRO A 156 -10.81 -3.52 20.31
N LYS A 157 -11.96 -4.17 20.55
CA LYS A 157 -12.87 -3.82 21.66
C LYS A 157 -12.38 -4.40 22.98
N GLN A 158 -11.88 -5.64 22.94
CA GLN A 158 -11.34 -6.32 24.12
C GLN A 158 -9.84 -6.07 24.29
N GLU A 159 -9.20 -5.46 23.30
CA GLU A 159 -7.76 -5.15 23.25
C GLU A 159 -6.89 -6.39 23.54
N ARG A 160 -7.20 -7.49 22.87
CA ARG A 160 -6.46 -8.78 23.01
C ARG A 160 -6.38 -9.54 21.70
N ILE A 161 -5.35 -10.39 21.58
CA ILE A 161 -5.26 -11.36 20.49
C ILE A 161 -6.31 -12.45 20.73
N SER A 162 -7.16 -12.68 19.72
CA SER A 162 -8.20 -13.71 19.72
C SER A 162 -7.76 -15.00 19.03
N ALA A 163 -6.87 -14.90 18.03
CA ALA A 163 -6.31 -16.03 17.30
C ALA A 163 -4.97 -15.69 16.66
N ALA A 164 -4.22 -16.72 16.28
CA ALA A 164 -3.01 -16.61 15.48
C ALA A 164 -2.97 -17.76 14.46
N HIS A 165 -2.70 -17.43 13.19
CA HIS A 165 -2.64 -18.38 12.10
C HIS A 165 -1.24 -18.36 11.48
N GLU A 166 -0.52 -19.48 11.60
CA GLU A 166 0.79 -19.64 10.98
C GLU A 166 0.66 -19.96 9.50
N LEU A 167 1.51 -19.34 8.70
CA LEU A 167 1.62 -19.56 7.27
C LEU A 167 3.03 -20.04 6.95
N ASP A 168 3.15 -21.07 6.13
CA ASP A 168 4.42 -21.66 5.71
C ASP A 168 5.12 -20.79 4.64
N VAL A 169 5.32 -19.52 4.99
CA VAL A 169 5.88 -18.45 4.17
C VAL A 169 6.75 -17.57 5.06
N LYS A 170 7.96 -17.21 4.61
CA LYS A 170 8.91 -16.41 5.42
C LYS A 170 8.59 -14.91 5.41
N LYS A 171 7.97 -14.41 4.34
CA LYS A 171 7.63 -13.00 4.19
C LYS A 171 6.29 -12.82 3.51
N ILE A 172 5.39 -12.21 4.25
CA ILE A 172 4.11 -11.68 3.77
C ILE A 172 4.15 -10.16 3.82
N ASP A 173 3.43 -9.51 2.92
CA ASP A 173 3.35 -8.06 2.83
C ASP A 173 1.95 -7.53 3.20
N PRO A 174 1.72 -6.22 3.22
CA PRO A 174 0.44 -5.65 3.60
C PRO A 174 -0.71 -6.30 2.83
N LEU A 175 -1.71 -6.77 3.57
CA LEU A 175 -2.91 -7.37 3.01
C LEU A 175 -3.91 -6.30 2.56
N LEU A 176 -4.81 -6.68 1.65
CA LEU A 176 -5.90 -5.85 1.15
C LEU A 176 -7.25 -6.49 1.49
N VAL A 177 -8.08 -5.79 2.27
CA VAL A 177 -9.47 -6.21 2.52
C VAL A 177 -10.30 -5.99 1.26
N LYS A 178 -11.00 -7.03 0.79
CA LYS A 178 -11.85 -6.95 -0.39
C LYS A 178 -13.21 -6.28 -0.11
N GLY A 179 -13.67 -6.33 1.15
CA GLY A 179 -14.97 -5.76 1.56
C GLY A 179 -16.14 -6.74 1.53
N ASP A 180 -15.96 -7.97 1.05
CA ASP A 180 -16.97 -9.03 1.00
C ASP A 180 -16.83 -10.09 2.13
N GLY A 181 -15.92 -9.86 3.08
CA GLY A 181 -15.55 -10.81 4.13
C GLY A 181 -14.34 -11.67 3.73
N SER A 182 -13.63 -11.28 2.70
CA SER A 182 -12.34 -11.87 2.32
C SER A 182 -11.24 -10.81 2.22
N PHE A 183 -9.99 -11.26 2.20
CA PHE A 183 -8.82 -10.40 1.99
C PHE A 183 -7.77 -11.08 1.12
N PHE A 184 -6.97 -10.26 0.45
CA PHE A 184 -5.82 -10.72 -0.33
C PHE A 184 -4.52 -10.53 0.44
N LEU A 185 -3.64 -11.51 0.37
CA LEU A 185 -2.35 -11.51 1.05
C LEU A 185 -1.22 -11.78 0.06
N PRO A 186 -0.29 -10.83 -0.14
CA PRO A 186 0.92 -11.07 -0.93
C PRO A 186 1.89 -11.96 -0.16
N MET A 187 2.15 -13.15 -0.68
CA MET A 187 3.17 -14.08 -0.19
C MET A 187 4.47 -13.80 -0.95
N ARG A 188 5.23 -12.80 -0.49
CA ARG A 188 6.35 -12.23 -1.24
C ARG A 188 7.38 -13.27 -1.68
N ASP A 189 7.81 -14.16 -0.78
CA ASP A 189 8.88 -15.12 -1.08
C ASP A 189 8.40 -16.28 -1.96
N GLU A 190 7.08 -16.51 -2.00
CA GLU A 190 6.46 -17.55 -2.81
C GLU A 190 6.05 -17.06 -4.22
N GLY A 191 6.08 -15.74 -4.45
CA GLY A 191 5.60 -15.15 -5.70
C GLY A 191 4.10 -15.33 -5.93
N LYS A 192 3.32 -15.44 -4.85
CA LYS A 192 1.88 -15.74 -4.87
C LYS A 192 1.06 -14.65 -4.20
N VAL A 193 -0.19 -14.53 -4.60
CA VAL A 193 -1.22 -13.79 -3.88
C VAL A 193 -2.30 -14.78 -3.50
N ALA A 194 -2.62 -14.91 -2.22
CA ALA A 194 -3.69 -15.77 -1.75
C ALA A 194 -4.89 -14.94 -1.31
N ARG A 195 -6.09 -15.45 -1.54
CA ARG A 195 -7.35 -14.93 -1.02
C ARG A 195 -7.78 -15.77 0.17
N PHE A 196 -8.09 -15.13 1.28
CA PHE A 196 -8.50 -15.76 2.52
C PHE A 196 -9.92 -15.35 2.91
N SER A 197 -10.63 -16.23 3.60
CA SER A 197 -11.81 -15.87 4.38
C SER A 197 -11.38 -15.09 5.62
N ALA A 198 -12.00 -13.93 5.87
CA ALA A 198 -11.69 -13.11 7.04
C ALA A 198 -12.29 -13.66 8.35
N SER A 199 -13.23 -14.61 8.27
CA SER A 199 -13.86 -15.24 9.43
C SER A 199 -13.21 -16.57 9.82
N THR A 200 -12.80 -17.40 8.84
CA THR A 200 -12.21 -18.73 9.10
C THR A 200 -10.70 -18.79 8.90
N PHE A 201 -10.12 -17.80 8.21
CA PHE A 201 -8.72 -17.77 7.78
C PHE A 201 -8.33 -18.94 6.86
N GLU A 202 -9.31 -19.60 6.27
CA GLU A 202 -9.08 -20.58 5.21
C GLU A 202 -8.68 -19.92 3.91
N VAL A 203 -7.76 -20.55 3.17
CA VAL A 203 -7.38 -20.12 1.83
C VAL A 203 -8.52 -20.45 0.87
N LEU A 204 -9.08 -19.44 0.24
CA LEU A 204 -10.14 -19.57 -0.78
C LEU A 204 -9.56 -19.79 -2.16
N ASP A 205 -8.49 -19.05 -2.50
CA ASP A 205 -7.79 -19.12 -3.78
C ASP A 205 -6.32 -18.78 -3.59
N THR A 206 -5.49 -19.24 -4.54
CA THR A 206 -4.08 -18.84 -4.63
C THR A 206 -3.71 -18.61 -6.10
N TRP A 207 -3.15 -17.44 -6.38
CA TRP A 207 -2.78 -17.03 -7.72
C TRP A 207 -1.28 -16.78 -7.85
N GLN A 208 -0.74 -17.18 -8.99
CA GLN A 208 0.64 -16.91 -9.37
C GLN A 208 0.66 -16.34 -10.77
N PHE A 209 1.42 -15.26 -10.96
CA PHE A 209 1.52 -14.59 -12.25
C PHE A 209 2.94 -14.70 -12.76
N GLU A 210 3.09 -15.10 -14.02
CA GLU A 210 4.39 -15.21 -14.67
C GLU A 210 5.18 -13.88 -14.54
N GLY A 211 6.42 -13.95 -14.11
CA GLY A 211 7.31 -12.79 -13.92
C GLY A 211 7.04 -11.99 -12.64
N CYS A 212 5.92 -12.19 -11.93
CA CYS A 212 5.65 -11.58 -10.63
C CYS A 212 6.28 -12.42 -9.50
N THR A 213 7.57 -12.30 -9.32
CA THR A 213 8.31 -13.14 -8.36
C THR A 213 8.19 -12.65 -6.92
N ARG A 214 7.82 -11.39 -6.70
CA ARG A 214 7.76 -10.76 -5.37
C ARG A 214 6.60 -9.77 -5.28
N PRO A 215 5.33 -10.24 -5.18
CA PRO A 215 4.19 -9.36 -4.95
C PRO A 215 4.36 -8.62 -3.63
N SER A 216 4.10 -7.31 -3.59
CA SER A 216 4.41 -6.48 -2.41
C SER A 216 3.34 -5.47 -2.02
N ALA A 217 2.61 -4.91 -2.96
CA ALA A 217 1.55 -3.95 -2.66
C ALA A 217 0.33 -4.25 -3.52
N LEU A 218 -0.84 -4.07 -2.94
CA LEU A 218 -2.13 -4.36 -3.56
C LEU A 218 -3.04 -3.13 -3.52
N ALA A 219 -3.83 -2.98 -4.57
CA ALA A 219 -4.99 -2.09 -4.62
C ALA A 219 -6.12 -2.75 -5.41
N GLN A 220 -7.33 -2.22 -5.34
CA GLN A 220 -8.46 -2.76 -6.11
C GLN A 220 -9.32 -1.66 -6.72
N ASP A 221 -9.89 -1.97 -7.87
CA ASP A 221 -11.05 -1.33 -8.45
C ASP A 221 -12.25 -2.28 -8.25
N ALA A 222 -13.00 -2.06 -7.17
CA ALA A 222 -14.13 -2.90 -6.83
C ALA A 222 -15.29 -2.74 -7.84
N GLU A 223 -15.43 -1.55 -8.43
CA GLU A 223 -16.48 -1.24 -9.41
C GLU A 223 -16.31 -2.04 -10.70
N ARG A 224 -15.06 -2.11 -11.21
CA ARG A 224 -14.74 -2.83 -12.45
C ARG A 224 -14.18 -4.23 -12.20
N GLY A 225 -14.12 -4.66 -10.92
CA GLY A 225 -13.68 -5.99 -10.51
C GLY A 225 -12.22 -6.27 -10.86
N ARG A 226 -11.30 -5.34 -10.54
CA ARG A 226 -9.87 -5.51 -10.82
C ARG A 226 -9.02 -5.46 -9.55
N LEU A 227 -8.09 -6.39 -9.47
CA LEU A 227 -7.03 -6.42 -8.46
C LEU A 227 -5.72 -5.95 -9.11
N PHE A 228 -5.08 -4.99 -8.50
CA PHE A 228 -3.79 -4.45 -8.90
C PHE A 228 -2.70 -4.97 -7.97
N ILE A 229 -1.64 -5.52 -8.53
CA ILE A 229 -0.55 -6.16 -7.80
C ILE A 229 0.77 -5.55 -8.27
N ALA A 230 1.44 -4.81 -7.41
CA ALA A 230 2.80 -4.35 -7.67
C ALA A 230 3.79 -5.46 -7.34
N CYS A 231 4.52 -5.91 -8.34
CA CYS A 231 5.49 -7.00 -8.22
C CYS A 231 6.91 -6.44 -8.28
N ARG A 232 7.67 -6.67 -7.20
CA ARG A 232 9.12 -6.39 -7.14
C ARG A 232 9.89 -7.55 -7.80
N GLY A 233 11.16 -7.38 -8.00
CA GLY A 233 12.02 -8.42 -8.58
C GLY A 233 12.96 -7.81 -9.60
N GLU A 234 13.58 -8.65 -10.42
CA GLU A 234 14.51 -8.19 -11.48
C GLU A 234 13.78 -7.43 -12.59
N LYS A 235 12.55 -7.82 -12.89
CA LYS A 235 11.67 -7.18 -13.87
C LYS A 235 10.39 -6.73 -13.16
N PRO A 236 10.42 -5.57 -12.48
CA PRO A 236 9.25 -5.08 -11.77
C PRO A 236 8.06 -4.84 -12.71
N GLN A 237 6.88 -5.24 -12.27
CA GLN A 237 5.67 -5.10 -13.08
C GLN A 237 4.44 -4.85 -12.22
N LEU A 238 3.50 -4.12 -12.78
CA LEU A 238 2.12 -4.08 -12.34
C LEU A 238 1.38 -5.23 -13.03
N VAL A 239 0.78 -6.09 -12.25
CA VAL A 239 -0.17 -7.11 -12.72
C VAL A 239 -1.57 -6.61 -12.45
N VAL A 240 -2.45 -6.69 -13.44
CA VAL A 240 -3.88 -6.48 -13.31
C VAL A 240 -4.57 -7.82 -13.46
N ALA A 241 -5.33 -8.21 -12.46
CA ALA A 241 -6.06 -9.47 -12.45
C ALA A 241 -7.56 -9.23 -12.20
N ASP A 242 -8.36 -10.17 -12.61
CA ASP A 242 -9.77 -10.21 -12.23
C ASP A 242 -9.89 -10.45 -10.72
N LEU A 243 -10.67 -9.61 -10.05
CA LEU A 243 -10.79 -9.58 -8.58
C LEU A 243 -11.42 -10.85 -8.00
N GLN A 244 -12.16 -11.61 -8.80
CA GLN A 244 -12.86 -12.82 -8.35
C GLN A 244 -12.12 -14.09 -8.72
N SER A 245 -11.69 -14.20 -9.97
CA SER A 245 -11.08 -15.43 -10.52
C SER A 245 -9.55 -15.43 -10.52
N GLY A 246 -8.93 -14.26 -10.32
CA GLY A 246 -7.48 -14.11 -10.49
C GLY A 246 -7.01 -14.17 -11.96
N ALA A 247 -7.92 -14.20 -12.92
CA ALA A 247 -7.53 -14.24 -14.34
C ALA A 247 -6.73 -12.98 -14.71
N LEU A 248 -5.56 -13.18 -15.32
CA LEU A 248 -4.71 -12.09 -15.78
C LEU A 248 -5.43 -11.26 -16.84
N LYS A 249 -5.41 -9.94 -16.69
CA LYS A 249 -6.01 -8.95 -17.60
C LYS A 249 -4.96 -8.11 -18.31
N ALA A 250 -3.99 -7.58 -17.57
CA ALA A 250 -2.93 -6.76 -18.12
C ALA A 250 -1.63 -6.90 -17.33
N ARG A 251 -0.51 -6.52 -17.97
CA ARG A 251 0.81 -6.36 -17.36
C ARG A 251 1.45 -5.09 -17.90
N LEU A 252 2.07 -4.31 -17.01
CA LEU A 252 2.83 -3.13 -17.39
C LEU A 252 4.15 -3.13 -16.62
N PRO A 253 5.26 -2.69 -17.24
CA PRO A 253 6.50 -2.46 -16.51
C PRO A 253 6.28 -1.30 -15.52
N ILE A 254 6.85 -1.43 -14.32
CA ILE A 254 6.91 -0.36 -13.32
C ILE A 254 8.34 -0.18 -12.84
N THR A 255 8.57 0.84 -12.03
CA THR A 255 9.87 1.17 -11.47
C THR A 255 10.23 0.29 -10.27
N ARG A 256 11.52 0.31 -9.88
CA ARG A 256 12.09 -0.60 -8.88
C ARG A 256 11.79 -0.18 -7.46
N ASP A 257 11.75 -1.17 -6.55
CA ASP A 257 11.59 -1.00 -5.11
C ASP A 257 10.28 -0.33 -4.70
N VAL A 258 9.19 -0.87 -5.21
CA VAL A 258 7.81 -0.45 -4.88
C VAL A 258 7.37 -1.13 -3.59
N ASN A 259 6.82 -0.37 -2.64
CA ASN A 259 6.27 -0.90 -1.38
C ASN A 259 4.89 -0.33 -1.03
N ALA A 260 4.36 0.52 -1.89
CA ALA A 260 3.02 1.07 -1.81
C ALA A 260 2.38 1.13 -3.20
N LEU A 261 1.06 1.10 -3.23
CA LEU A 261 0.24 1.21 -4.43
C LEU A 261 -1.09 1.84 -4.01
N ALA A 262 -1.53 2.88 -4.69
CA ALA A 262 -2.86 3.44 -4.52
C ALA A 262 -3.60 3.46 -5.84
N TYR A 263 -4.92 3.31 -5.77
CA TYR A 263 -5.82 3.50 -6.89
C TYR A 263 -6.75 4.69 -6.60
N ASP A 264 -6.64 5.72 -7.43
CA ASP A 264 -7.57 6.84 -7.45
C ASP A 264 -8.76 6.47 -8.35
N ALA A 265 -9.87 6.12 -7.74
CA ALA A 265 -11.06 5.65 -8.45
C ALA A 265 -11.71 6.75 -9.30
N ASP A 266 -11.67 8.02 -8.84
CA ASP A 266 -12.31 9.13 -9.54
C ASP A 266 -11.56 9.49 -10.84
N ASN A 267 -10.22 9.48 -10.80
CA ASN A 267 -9.38 9.74 -11.96
C ASN A 267 -8.96 8.46 -12.68
N ARG A 268 -9.30 7.30 -12.16
CA ARG A 268 -8.90 5.98 -12.69
C ARG A 268 -7.38 5.88 -12.88
N GLN A 269 -6.62 6.28 -11.86
CA GLN A 269 -5.15 6.29 -11.88
C GLN A 269 -4.56 5.39 -10.80
N LEU A 270 -3.53 4.66 -11.17
CA LEU A 270 -2.68 3.92 -10.25
C LEU A 270 -1.43 4.75 -9.98
N LEU A 271 -1.12 4.91 -8.69
CA LEU A 271 -0.03 5.74 -8.18
C LEU A 271 0.97 4.82 -7.49
N ILE A 272 2.20 4.77 -8.01
CA ILE A 272 3.19 3.73 -7.67
C ILE A 272 4.54 4.39 -7.38
N PRO A 273 4.89 4.61 -6.09
CA PRO A 273 6.18 5.23 -5.74
C PRO A 273 7.33 4.22 -5.83
N SER A 274 8.48 4.70 -6.24
CA SER A 274 9.72 3.92 -6.35
C SER A 274 10.82 4.50 -5.46
N GLY A 275 11.40 3.67 -4.62
CA GLY A 275 12.52 4.07 -3.76
C GLY A 275 13.85 4.13 -4.48
N VAL A 276 14.12 3.20 -5.39
CA VAL A 276 15.40 3.10 -6.11
C VAL A 276 15.45 4.04 -7.31
N ASP A 277 14.37 4.12 -8.09
CA ASP A 277 14.33 4.96 -9.29
C ASP A 277 13.89 6.40 -8.98
N ALA A 278 13.59 6.69 -7.72
CA ALA A 278 13.23 8.02 -7.21
C ALA A 278 12.15 8.70 -8.07
N ASN A 279 11.08 7.98 -8.33
CA ASN A 279 9.94 8.52 -9.09
C ASN A 279 8.60 7.97 -8.60
N LEU A 280 7.53 8.63 -9.00
CA LEU A 280 6.15 8.15 -8.95
C LEU A 280 5.73 7.75 -10.37
N SER A 281 5.52 6.45 -10.59
CA SER A 281 4.90 5.96 -11.83
C SER A 281 3.39 6.16 -11.73
N ILE A 282 2.79 6.69 -12.80
CA ILE A 282 1.35 6.89 -12.93
C ILE A 282 0.85 6.03 -14.08
N VAL A 283 -0.15 5.20 -13.82
CA VAL A 283 -0.79 4.36 -14.83
C VAL A 283 -2.26 4.73 -14.92
N GLN A 284 -2.68 5.16 -16.11
CA GLN A 284 -4.07 5.46 -16.41
C GLN A 284 -4.82 4.18 -16.76
N GLN A 285 -5.93 3.92 -16.10
CA GLN A 285 -6.90 2.92 -16.51
C GLN A 285 -7.85 3.55 -17.56
N LEU A 286 -7.78 3.08 -18.80
CA LEU A 286 -8.63 3.55 -19.89
C LEU A 286 -10.02 2.91 -19.79
N ASP A 287 -10.05 1.61 -19.56
CA ASP A 287 -11.22 0.82 -19.22
C ASP A 287 -10.85 -0.33 -18.27
N ALA A 288 -11.73 -1.30 -18.07
CA ALA A 288 -11.49 -2.40 -17.14
C ALA A 288 -10.20 -3.19 -17.44
N ASP A 289 -9.85 -3.38 -18.72
CA ASP A 289 -8.79 -4.27 -19.15
C ASP A 289 -7.64 -3.55 -19.90
N HIS A 290 -7.77 -2.25 -20.19
CA HIS A 290 -6.75 -1.47 -20.89
C HIS A 290 -6.14 -0.39 -19.99
N TYR A 291 -4.82 -0.33 -20.00
CA TYR A 291 -4.01 0.52 -19.13
C TYR A 291 -2.89 1.19 -19.92
N GLN A 292 -2.57 2.41 -19.57
CA GLN A 292 -1.51 3.18 -20.22
C GLN A 292 -0.59 3.83 -19.18
N ALA A 293 0.71 3.60 -19.29
CA ALA A 293 1.68 4.33 -18.49
C ALA A 293 1.68 5.81 -18.91
N GLN A 294 1.63 6.69 -17.93
CA GLN A 294 1.73 8.14 -18.08
C GLN A 294 3.16 8.61 -17.80
N ALA A 295 3.40 9.91 -17.92
CA ALA A 295 4.66 10.50 -17.49
C ALA A 295 4.88 10.28 -16.00
N SER A 296 6.08 9.87 -15.60
CA SER A 296 6.45 9.74 -14.20
C SER A 296 6.91 11.06 -13.60
N VAL A 297 6.73 11.21 -12.29
CA VAL A 297 7.10 12.40 -11.52
C VAL A 297 8.33 12.08 -10.69
N SER A 298 9.35 12.94 -10.69
CA SER A 298 10.53 12.76 -9.87
C SER A 298 10.20 12.91 -8.38
N THR A 299 10.70 11.99 -7.56
CA THR A 299 10.60 12.01 -6.10
C THR A 299 11.98 12.01 -5.46
N LEU A 300 12.05 11.85 -4.15
CA LEU A 300 13.32 11.62 -3.47
C LEU A 300 13.69 10.13 -3.53
N PRO A 301 15.00 9.80 -3.53
CA PRO A 301 15.43 8.42 -3.28
C PRO A 301 14.85 7.88 -1.98
N MET A 302 14.61 6.57 -1.91
CA MET A 302 14.00 5.86 -0.78
C MET A 302 12.52 6.20 -0.51
N ALA A 303 11.85 7.02 -1.31
CA ALA A 303 10.41 7.32 -1.21
C ALA A 303 9.55 6.16 -1.73
N TYR A 304 9.68 4.97 -1.15
CA TYR A 304 8.99 3.74 -1.57
C TYR A 304 7.63 3.51 -0.87
N ASN A 305 7.35 4.27 0.18
CA ASN A 305 6.06 4.28 0.88
C ASN A 305 5.31 5.57 0.57
N MET A 306 4.01 5.54 0.66
CA MET A 306 3.18 6.75 0.54
C MET A 306 1.85 6.60 1.27
N ALA A 307 1.21 7.74 1.55
CA ALA A 307 -0.21 7.81 1.84
C ALA A 307 -0.88 8.64 0.73
N PHE A 308 -2.04 8.17 0.29
CA PHE A 308 -2.89 8.86 -0.69
C PHE A 308 -4.14 9.36 -0.01
N ASP A 309 -4.46 10.65 -0.20
CA ASP A 309 -5.71 11.23 0.23
C ASP A 309 -6.73 11.21 -0.92
N PRO A 310 -7.77 10.38 -0.85
CA PRO A 310 -8.74 10.27 -1.93
C PRO A 310 -9.62 11.50 -2.08
N LEU A 311 -9.69 12.39 -1.10
CA LEU A 311 -10.49 13.61 -1.15
C LEU A 311 -9.73 14.75 -1.85
N SER A 312 -8.54 15.08 -1.37
CA SER A 312 -7.71 16.14 -1.94
C SER A 312 -6.87 15.69 -3.13
N LYS A 313 -6.77 14.38 -3.37
CA LYS A 313 -5.89 13.73 -4.36
C LYS A 313 -4.40 13.93 -4.08
N LYS A 314 -4.04 14.41 -2.90
CA LYS A 314 -2.65 14.61 -2.48
C LYS A 314 -1.98 13.29 -2.13
N LEU A 315 -0.67 13.26 -2.38
CA LEU A 315 0.21 12.16 -1.99
C LEU A 315 1.24 12.67 -0.99
N TYR A 316 1.51 11.87 0.02
CA TYR A 316 2.52 12.15 1.05
C TYR A 316 3.58 11.05 1.01
N LEU A 317 4.79 11.40 0.64
CA LEU A 317 5.91 10.48 0.48
C LEU A 317 6.98 10.79 1.52
N PRO A 318 7.27 9.87 2.46
CA PRO A 318 8.41 9.99 3.35
C PRO A 318 9.70 9.59 2.63
N ALA A 319 10.76 10.32 2.92
CA ALA A 319 12.12 9.99 2.50
C ALA A 319 13.13 10.51 3.51
N MET A 320 14.38 10.08 3.40
CA MET A 320 15.48 10.52 4.25
C MET A 320 16.79 10.48 3.45
N ASP A 321 17.63 11.47 3.65
CA ASP A 321 18.96 11.47 3.02
C ASP A 321 19.84 10.37 3.62
N PHE A 322 20.68 9.79 2.79
CA PHE A 322 21.55 8.69 3.19
C PHE A 322 22.88 8.69 2.42
N THR A 323 23.85 8.05 3.00
CA THR A 323 25.08 7.63 2.32
C THR A 323 25.00 6.15 2.05
N GLN A 324 25.21 5.72 0.80
CA GLN A 324 25.34 4.32 0.45
C GLN A 324 26.81 3.90 0.57
N PRO A 325 27.19 3.10 1.58
CA PRO A 325 28.57 2.62 1.69
C PRO A 325 28.93 1.75 0.48
N ALA A 326 30.21 1.78 0.11
CA ALA A 326 30.70 0.93 -0.96
C ALA A 326 30.64 -0.55 -0.54
N PRO A 327 30.27 -1.47 -1.46
CA PRO A 327 30.34 -2.90 -1.21
C PRO A 327 31.75 -3.34 -0.81
N SER A 328 31.83 -4.31 0.11
CA SER A 328 33.09 -4.94 0.52
C SER A 328 32.93 -6.48 0.47
N LYS A 329 34.06 -7.20 0.59
CA LYS A 329 34.02 -8.67 0.68
C LYS A 329 33.22 -9.16 1.89
N ALA A 330 33.31 -8.45 3.03
CA ALA A 330 32.60 -8.79 4.25
C ALA A 330 31.11 -8.38 4.18
N GLN A 331 30.79 -7.31 3.44
CA GLN A 331 29.43 -6.78 3.31
C GLN A 331 29.16 -6.42 1.83
N PRO A 332 28.80 -7.40 1.00
CA PRO A 332 28.55 -7.17 -0.44
C PRO A 332 27.37 -6.25 -0.75
N LYS A 333 26.45 -6.11 0.20
CA LYS A 333 25.26 -5.23 0.12
C LYS A 333 25.11 -4.49 1.44
N PRO A 334 25.89 -3.43 1.66
CA PRO A 334 25.78 -2.66 2.89
C PRO A 334 24.45 -1.91 2.97
N ASP A 335 23.90 -1.83 4.17
CA ASP A 335 22.73 -1.01 4.42
C ASP A 335 23.04 0.48 4.26
N PRO A 336 22.08 1.29 3.82
CA PRO A 336 22.26 2.74 3.76
C PRO A 336 22.44 3.33 5.17
N LEU A 337 23.31 4.32 5.28
CA LEU A 337 23.52 5.10 6.49
C LEU A 337 22.66 6.37 6.39
N PHE A 338 21.55 6.41 7.09
CA PHE A 338 20.63 7.55 7.09
C PHE A 338 21.18 8.71 7.93
N HIS A 339 20.93 9.94 7.48
CA HIS A 339 21.41 11.14 8.13
C HIS A 339 20.37 11.70 9.10
N ALA A 340 20.83 12.08 10.30
CA ALA A 340 19.97 12.72 11.30
C ALA A 340 19.38 14.04 10.77
N ASN A 341 18.15 14.36 11.20
CA ASN A 341 17.42 15.58 10.85
C ASN A 341 17.10 15.78 9.36
N THR A 342 17.17 14.71 8.54
CA THR A 342 16.86 14.76 7.10
C THR A 342 15.60 14.01 6.72
N PHE A 343 14.94 13.33 7.67
CA PHE A 343 13.65 12.71 7.39
C PHE A 343 12.66 13.80 6.94
N SER A 344 12.03 13.59 5.80
CA SER A 344 11.13 14.58 5.21
C SER A 344 9.84 13.94 4.71
N VAL A 345 8.79 14.76 4.66
CA VAL A 345 7.52 14.46 4.01
C VAL A 345 7.43 15.34 2.77
N THR A 346 7.37 14.71 1.61
CA THR A 346 7.10 15.39 0.33
C THR A 346 5.62 15.29 0.02
N THR A 347 4.97 16.44 -0.23
CA THR A 347 3.59 16.53 -0.69
C THR A 347 3.57 16.68 -2.20
N LEU A 348 2.91 15.76 -2.91
CA LEU A 348 2.61 15.89 -4.33
C LEU A 348 1.13 16.20 -4.51
N VAL A 349 0.84 17.10 -5.45
CA VAL A 349 -0.52 17.51 -5.85
C VAL A 349 -0.71 17.30 -7.35
N PRO A 350 -1.93 17.01 -7.80
CA PRO A 350 -2.24 16.89 -9.23
C PRO A 350 -2.22 18.22 -9.96
#